data_a5357d90415979822b06df31089e1154
#
_entry.id   a5357d90415979822b06df31089e1154
#
_cell.length_a   1.000
_cell.length_b   1.000
_cell.length_c   1.000
_cell.angle_alpha   90.00
_cell.angle_beta   90.00
_cell.angle_gamma   90.00
#
_symmetry.space_group_name_H-M   'P 1'
#
loop_
_entity.id
_entity.type
_entity.pdbx_description
1 polymer ?
#
loop_
_entity_poly.entity_id
_entity_poly.type
_entity_poly.pdbx_seq_one_letter_code
_entity_poly.pdbx_strand_id
1 'polypeptide(L)'
;MKEQNTHYVYQEPAIEFVTVAVQLCLYLEQTAEHEKADFIEKMLCILPLLYLKARLVPKATEELDGYSERFVTEQEYEDLRQFIAQKLGSDDAYLEVFVEEMRYSDEPITAFISENIADIYQELRDMLGNWQIDDNGVKNDALIVCIEAFEQHWGQKLLNVLRPMH
;
A
#
# COMPACT_ATOMS: atom_id res chain seq x y z
N MET A 1 -28.92 22.29 -14.83
CA MET A 1 -28.11 21.09 -14.50
C MET A 1 -27.96 21.02 -12.98
N LYS A 2 -28.50 20.01 -12.35
CA LYS A 2 -28.15 19.74 -10.95
C LYS A 2 -26.75 19.15 -10.99
N GLU A 3 -25.74 19.89 -10.53
CA GLU A 3 -24.48 19.29 -10.09
C GLU A 3 -24.86 18.24 -9.04
N GLN A 4 -24.81 16.97 -9.41
CA GLN A 4 -24.81 15.90 -8.44
C GLN A 4 -23.51 16.06 -7.67
N ASN A 5 -23.60 16.64 -6.47
CA ASN A 5 -22.50 16.73 -5.53
C ASN A 5 -22.15 15.29 -5.11
N THR A 6 -21.36 14.60 -5.94
CA THR A 6 -20.97 13.22 -5.70
C THR A 6 -20.05 13.20 -4.50
N HIS A 7 -20.38 12.37 -3.48
CA HIS A 7 -19.55 12.21 -2.30
C HIS A 7 -18.10 11.93 -2.70
N TYR A 8 -17.15 12.48 -1.96
CA TYR A 8 -15.71 12.40 -2.18
C TYR A 8 -15.22 11.00 -2.54
N VAL A 9 -15.72 9.96 -1.85
CA VAL A 9 -15.30 8.56 -2.07
C VAL A 9 -15.71 8.00 -3.43
N TYR A 10 -16.65 8.62 -4.13
CA TYR A 10 -17.10 8.24 -5.47
C TYR A 10 -16.56 9.14 -6.58
N GLN A 11 -15.74 10.09 -6.24
CA GLN A 11 -15.03 10.90 -7.23
C GLN A 11 -13.96 10.09 -7.94
N GLU A 12 -13.69 10.43 -9.19
CA GLU A 12 -12.78 9.69 -10.07
C GLU A 12 -11.41 9.37 -9.43
N PRO A 13 -10.68 10.33 -8.80
CA PRO A 13 -9.38 10.02 -8.23
C PRO A 13 -9.44 8.98 -7.09
N ALA A 14 -10.47 9.01 -6.25
CA ALA A 14 -10.67 8.03 -5.18
C ALA A 14 -10.97 6.63 -5.74
N ILE A 15 -11.87 6.55 -6.72
CA ILE A 15 -12.22 5.28 -7.37
C ILE A 15 -11.02 4.67 -8.11
N GLU A 16 -10.23 5.48 -8.80
CA GLU A 16 -9.03 5.00 -9.50
C GLU A 16 -8.00 4.45 -8.53
N PHE A 17 -7.75 5.14 -7.41
CA PHE A 17 -6.85 4.66 -6.37
C PHE A 17 -7.33 3.34 -5.75
N VAL A 18 -8.59 3.27 -5.35
CA VAL A 18 -9.20 2.06 -4.78
C VAL A 18 -9.13 0.89 -5.76
N THR A 19 -9.36 1.14 -7.04
CA THR A 19 -9.29 0.11 -8.09
C THR A 19 -7.88 -0.51 -8.17
N VAL A 20 -6.84 0.30 -8.17
CA VAL A 20 -5.45 -0.18 -8.19
C VAL A 20 -5.12 -0.91 -6.89
N ALA A 21 -5.58 -0.41 -5.74
CA ALA A 21 -5.41 -1.06 -4.45
C ALA A 21 -6.03 -2.46 -4.43
N VAL A 22 -7.23 -2.62 -4.96
CA VAL A 22 -7.90 -3.93 -5.09
C VAL A 22 -7.06 -4.88 -5.95
N GLN A 23 -6.59 -4.41 -7.10
CA GLN A 23 -5.78 -5.23 -8.00
C GLN A 23 -4.50 -5.72 -7.36
N LEU A 24 -3.79 -4.84 -6.63
CA LEU A 24 -2.58 -5.22 -5.92
C LEU A 24 -2.86 -6.23 -4.80
N CYS A 25 -3.87 -5.99 -3.98
CA CYS A 25 -4.21 -6.91 -2.88
C CYS A 25 -4.60 -8.30 -3.40
N LEU A 26 -5.43 -8.38 -4.44
CA LEU A 26 -5.81 -9.66 -5.06
C LEU A 26 -4.60 -10.39 -5.63
N TYR A 27 -3.69 -9.68 -6.28
CA TYR A 27 -2.48 -10.29 -6.81
C TYR A 27 -1.57 -10.84 -5.68
N LEU A 28 -1.39 -10.07 -4.60
CA LEU A 28 -0.58 -10.50 -3.46
C LEU A 28 -1.20 -11.69 -2.71
N GLU A 29 -2.51 -11.77 -2.64
CA GLU A 29 -3.22 -12.91 -2.06
C GLU A 29 -3.04 -14.21 -2.85
N GLN A 30 -2.61 -14.11 -4.12
CA GLN A 30 -2.28 -15.22 -5.02
C GLN A 30 -0.76 -15.38 -5.24
N THR A 31 0.06 -14.81 -4.37
CA THR A 31 1.52 -14.74 -4.55
C THR A 31 2.15 -16.13 -4.72
N ALA A 32 1.64 -17.17 -4.07
CA ALA A 32 2.14 -18.54 -4.20
C ALA A 32 2.04 -19.12 -5.61
N GLU A 33 1.14 -18.60 -6.46
CA GLU A 33 0.87 -19.07 -7.82
C GLU A 33 1.80 -18.43 -8.87
N HIS A 34 2.56 -17.40 -8.50
CA HIS A 34 3.38 -16.61 -9.43
C HIS A 34 4.86 -16.96 -9.31
N GLU A 35 5.53 -17.03 -10.45
CA GLU A 35 6.98 -17.16 -10.52
C GLU A 35 7.66 -15.84 -10.07
N LYS A 36 8.91 -15.95 -9.59
CA LYS A 36 9.69 -14.79 -9.13
C LYS A 36 9.78 -13.68 -10.18
N ALA A 37 10.11 -14.03 -11.43
CA ALA A 37 10.24 -13.05 -12.51
C ALA A 37 8.93 -12.33 -12.79
N ASP A 38 7.81 -13.04 -12.83
CA ASP A 38 6.49 -12.47 -13.04
C ASP A 38 6.07 -11.56 -11.87
N PHE A 39 6.39 -11.96 -10.65
CA PHE A 39 6.14 -11.17 -9.45
C PHE A 39 6.88 -9.83 -9.51
N ILE A 40 8.19 -9.84 -9.80
CA ILE A 40 9.00 -8.62 -9.90
C ILE A 40 8.46 -7.70 -11.00
N GLU A 41 8.18 -8.25 -12.18
CA GLU A 41 7.62 -7.49 -13.29
C GLU A 41 6.27 -6.85 -12.94
N LYS A 42 5.40 -7.60 -12.28
CA LYS A 42 4.11 -7.08 -11.80
C LYS A 42 4.29 -5.95 -10.80
N MET A 43 5.20 -6.09 -9.84
CA MET A 43 5.47 -5.05 -8.84
C MET A 43 6.04 -3.80 -9.49
N LEU A 44 6.95 -3.93 -10.44
CA LEU A 44 7.53 -2.80 -11.18
C LEU A 44 6.50 -2.05 -12.03
N CYS A 45 5.40 -2.68 -12.41
CA CYS A 45 4.29 -2.04 -13.12
C CYS A 45 3.26 -1.43 -12.17
N ILE A 46 2.81 -2.20 -11.17
CA ILE A 46 1.65 -1.79 -10.35
C ILE A 46 2.02 -0.80 -9.24
N LEU A 47 3.21 -0.92 -8.63
CA LEU A 47 3.60 -0.02 -7.55
C LEU A 47 3.77 1.44 -8.01
N PRO A 48 4.42 1.74 -9.15
CA PRO A 48 4.45 3.11 -9.66
C PRO A 48 3.06 3.67 -9.97
N LEU A 49 2.16 2.84 -10.54
CA LEU A 49 0.78 3.24 -10.79
C LEU A 49 0.03 3.53 -9.48
N LEU A 50 0.18 2.67 -8.47
CA LEU A 50 -0.39 2.89 -7.14
C LEU A 50 0.12 4.20 -6.53
N TYR A 51 1.41 4.46 -6.62
CA TYR A 51 2.01 5.70 -6.13
C TYR A 51 1.37 6.93 -6.79
N LEU A 52 1.29 6.91 -8.12
CA LEU A 52 0.66 8.00 -8.87
C LEU A 52 -0.78 8.22 -8.45
N LYS A 53 -1.58 7.16 -8.37
CA LYS A 53 -3.00 7.25 -8.00
C LYS A 53 -3.17 7.74 -6.56
N ALA A 54 -2.34 7.31 -5.63
CA ALA A 54 -2.34 7.81 -4.25
C ALA A 54 -2.05 9.32 -4.19
N ARG A 55 -1.06 9.78 -4.97
CA ARG A 55 -0.71 11.20 -5.06
C ARG A 55 -1.83 12.08 -5.61
N LEU A 56 -2.69 11.53 -6.46
CA LEU A 56 -3.78 12.26 -7.09
C LEU A 56 -5.06 12.30 -6.27
N VAL A 57 -5.15 11.53 -5.18
CA VAL A 57 -6.32 11.59 -4.27
C VAL A 57 -6.34 12.95 -3.58
N PRO A 58 -7.41 13.76 -3.74
CA PRO A 58 -7.49 15.06 -3.09
C PRO A 58 -7.60 14.93 -1.58
N LYS A 59 -7.16 15.94 -0.85
CA LYS A 59 -7.37 16.01 0.59
C LYS A 59 -8.85 16.18 0.91
N ALA A 60 -9.31 15.50 1.95
CA ALA A 60 -10.68 15.54 2.43
C ALA A 60 -10.71 15.73 3.94
N THR A 61 -11.90 16.01 4.48
CA THR A 61 -12.12 16.16 5.92
C THR A 61 -12.75 14.89 6.47
N GLU A 62 -12.27 14.45 7.62
CA GLU A 62 -12.86 13.33 8.36
C GLU A 62 -14.33 13.60 8.70
N GLU A 63 -15.15 12.55 8.61
CA GLU A 63 -16.58 12.59 8.93
C GLU A 63 -16.91 11.89 10.25
N LEU A 64 -16.10 10.88 10.65
CA LEU A 64 -16.29 10.03 11.82
C LEU A 64 -15.01 9.93 12.67
N ASP A 65 -14.43 11.04 13.08
CA ASP A 65 -13.26 11.12 13.96
C ASP A 65 -12.00 10.36 13.49
N GLY A 66 -11.90 10.03 12.19
CA GLY A 66 -10.72 9.39 11.61
C GLY A 66 -10.50 7.95 12.06
N TYR A 67 -11.53 7.26 12.55
CA TYR A 67 -11.43 5.85 12.92
C TYR A 67 -11.47 4.95 11.69
N SER A 68 -10.52 4.01 11.62
CA SER A 68 -10.48 2.97 10.60
C SER A 68 -10.26 1.62 11.27
N GLU A 69 -11.15 0.67 10.99
CA GLU A 69 -11.04 -0.67 11.55
C GLU A 69 -9.91 -1.44 10.87
N ARG A 70 -9.23 -2.29 11.62
CA ARG A 70 -8.15 -3.15 11.12
C ARG A 70 -8.70 -4.54 10.82
N PHE A 71 -8.39 -5.04 9.62
CA PHE A 71 -8.86 -6.34 9.12
C PHE A 71 -7.74 -7.36 8.94
N VAL A 72 -6.53 -6.90 8.60
CA VAL A 72 -5.39 -7.80 8.42
C VAL A 72 -4.90 -8.29 9.77
N THR A 73 -4.94 -9.62 9.96
CA THR A 73 -4.40 -10.24 11.16
C THR A 73 -2.88 -10.33 11.10
N GLU A 74 -2.25 -10.45 12.26
CA GLU A 74 -0.80 -10.67 12.35
C GLU A 74 -0.36 -11.91 11.57
N GLN A 75 -1.17 -12.98 11.59
CA GLN A 75 -0.89 -14.20 10.85
C GLN A 75 -0.97 -13.99 9.34
N GLU A 76 -1.98 -13.28 8.84
CA GLU A 76 -2.11 -12.96 7.42
C GLU A 76 -0.95 -12.10 6.92
N TYR A 77 -0.54 -11.12 7.71
CA TYR A 77 0.64 -10.29 7.42
C TYR A 77 1.91 -11.14 7.32
N GLU A 78 2.16 -11.97 8.32
CA GLU A 78 3.36 -12.80 8.39
C GLU A 78 3.40 -13.86 7.29
N ASP A 79 2.27 -14.48 6.98
CA ASP A 79 2.16 -15.45 5.89
C ASP A 79 2.53 -14.79 4.54
N LEU A 80 1.99 -13.62 4.25
CA LEU A 80 2.31 -12.88 3.03
C LEU A 80 3.80 -12.51 2.98
N ARG A 81 4.32 -11.97 4.07
CA ARG A 81 5.75 -11.61 4.18
C ARG A 81 6.64 -12.82 3.89
N GLN A 82 6.34 -13.97 4.50
CA GLN A 82 7.12 -15.20 4.30
C GLN A 82 7.03 -15.71 2.86
N PHE A 83 5.86 -15.68 2.23
CA PHE A 83 5.70 -16.09 0.83
C PHE A 83 6.54 -15.24 -0.11
N ILE A 84 6.54 -13.93 0.10
CA ILE A 84 7.36 -13.01 -0.72
C ILE A 84 8.84 -13.26 -0.44
N ALA A 85 9.25 -13.38 0.81
CA ALA A 85 10.64 -13.64 1.19
C ALA A 85 11.19 -14.94 0.59
N GLN A 86 10.42 -16.00 0.61
CA GLN A 86 10.79 -17.29 0.00
C GLN A 86 10.91 -17.19 -1.52
N LYS A 87 9.99 -16.45 -2.15
CA LYS A 87 10.01 -16.23 -3.59
C LYS A 87 11.25 -15.44 -4.05
N LEU A 88 11.61 -14.40 -3.34
CA LEU A 88 12.74 -13.52 -3.67
C LEU A 88 14.09 -14.13 -3.22
N GLY A 89 14.10 -14.95 -2.18
CA GLY A 89 15.32 -15.56 -1.67
C GLY A 89 16.35 -14.51 -1.24
N SER A 90 17.57 -14.63 -1.75
CA SER A 90 18.66 -13.68 -1.45
C SER A 90 18.41 -12.26 -1.99
N ASP A 91 17.52 -12.10 -2.95
CA ASP A 91 17.18 -10.79 -3.51
C ASP A 91 16.15 -10.02 -2.66
N ASP A 92 15.65 -10.62 -1.59
CA ASP A 92 14.73 -9.97 -0.65
C ASP A 92 15.41 -8.87 0.18
N ALA A 93 16.66 -9.07 0.55
CA ALA A 93 17.42 -8.11 1.34
C ALA A 93 18.03 -7.00 0.45
N TYR A 94 17.93 -5.76 0.89
CA TYR A 94 18.56 -4.61 0.23
C TYR A 94 19.08 -3.61 1.27
N LEU A 95 19.93 -2.69 0.82
CA LEU A 95 20.44 -1.61 1.66
C LEU A 95 19.54 -0.39 1.53
N GLU A 96 18.91 -0.02 2.63
CA GLU A 96 18.04 1.14 2.68
C GLU A 96 18.88 2.42 2.76
N VAL A 97 18.47 3.44 1.99
CA VAL A 97 19.07 4.75 1.94
C VAL A 97 18.03 5.81 2.33
N PHE A 98 18.46 6.98 2.75
CA PHE A 98 17.59 8.09 3.16
C PHE A 98 16.74 7.80 4.41
N VAL A 99 17.22 6.96 5.31
CA VAL A 99 16.61 6.78 6.62
C VAL A 99 17.19 7.76 7.63
N GLU A 100 16.39 8.15 8.61
CA GLU A 100 16.79 9.15 9.60
C GLU A 100 18.00 8.70 10.42
N GLU A 101 18.10 7.43 10.71
CA GLU A 101 19.21 6.80 11.45
C GLU A 101 20.55 6.96 10.75
N MET A 102 20.58 7.11 9.42
CA MET A 102 21.82 7.36 8.66
C MET A 102 22.44 8.73 8.93
N ARG A 103 21.74 9.65 9.59
CA ARG A 103 22.33 10.92 10.07
C ARG A 103 23.35 10.71 11.18
N TYR A 104 23.25 9.60 11.88
CA TYR A 104 24.06 9.27 13.05
C TYR A 104 25.01 8.10 12.83
N SER A 105 24.92 7.43 11.69
CA SER A 105 25.75 6.29 11.32
C SER A 105 26.03 6.28 9.82
N ASP A 106 27.27 5.99 9.43
CA ASP A 106 27.67 5.81 8.03
C ASP A 106 27.34 4.40 7.51
N GLU A 107 26.82 3.52 8.37
CA GLU A 107 26.47 2.16 7.99
C GLU A 107 25.05 2.11 7.40
N PRO A 108 24.86 1.54 6.18
CA PRO A 108 23.54 1.36 5.61
C PRO A 108 22.76 0.30 6.41
N ILE A 109 21.44 0.53 6.52
CA ILE A 109 20.52 -0.39 7.21
C ILE A 109 20.02 -1.42 6.21
N THR A 110 20.08 -2.71 6.59
CA THR A 110 19.48 -3.78 5.80
C THR A 110 17.97 -3.75 5.98
N ALA A 111 17.26 -3.72 4.85
CA ALA A 111 15.80 -3.80 4.79
C ALA A 111 15.37 -4.96 3.88
N PHE A 112 14.10 -5.29 3.90
CA PHE A 112 13.54 -6.41 3.16
C PHE A 112 12.37 -5.97 2.28
N ILE A 113 12.42 -6.37 1.01
CA ILE A 113 11.32 -6.10 0.05
C ILE A 113 10.02 -6.74 0.54
N SER A 114 10.08 -7.98 1.04
CA SER A 114 8.92 -8.71 1.57
C SER A 114 8.21 -7.96 2.69
N GLU A 115 8.96 -7.41 3.63
CA GLU A 115 8.42 -6.65 4.76
C GLU A 115 7.75 -5.35 4.28
N ASN A 116 8.42 -4.61 3.41
CA ASN A 116 7.86 -3.36 2.89
C ASN A 116 6.60 -3.57 2.03
N ILE A 117 6.56 -4.63 1.24
CA ILE A 117 5.35 -4.97 0.46
C ILE A 117 4.21 -5.44 1.38
N ALA A 118 4.51 -6.23 2.43
CA ALA A 118 3.52 -6.63 3.42
C ALA A 118 2.95 -5.43 4.20
N ASP A 119 3.78 -4.43 4.51
CA ASP A 119 3.33 -3.19 5.13
C ASP A 119 2.37 -2.41 4.23
N ILE A 120 2.70 -2.30 2.94
CA ILE A 120 1.82 -1.66 1.94
C ILE A 120 0.49 -2.43 1.84
N TYR A 121 0.54 -3.74 1.74
CA TYR A 121 -0.64 -4.60 1.69
C TYR A 121 -1.56 -4.37 2.90
N GLN A 122 -1.00 -4.34 4.10
CA GLN A 122 -1.77 -4.15 5.33
C GLN A 122 -2.56 -2.83 5.31
N GLU A 123 -1.91 -1.74 4.93
CA GLU A 123 -2.58 -0.43 4.83
C GLU A 123 -3.70 -0.42 3.80
N LEU A 124 -3.45 -0.97 2.62
CA LEU A 124 -4.45 -1.05 1.55
C LEU A 124 -5.60 -1.99 1.91
N ARG A 125 -5.30 -3.16 2.45
CA ARG A 125 -6.31 -4.17 2.76
C ARG A 125 -7.21 -3.74 3.90
N ASP A 126 -6.67 -3.07 4.92
CA ASP A 126 -7.45 -2.48 5.99
C ASP A 126 -8.40 -1.40 5.46
N MET A 127 -7.93 -0.53 4.59
CA MET A 127 -8.80 0.45 3.91
C MET A 127 -9.92 -0.24 3.12
N LEU A 128 -9.59 -1.27 2.35
CA LEU A 128 -10.57 -2.00 1.52
C LEU A 128 -11.61 -2.74 2.35
N GLY A 129 -11.24 -3.24 3.54
CA GLY A 129 -12.18 -3.83 4.48
C GLY A 129 -13.23 -2.83 4.95
N ASN A 130 -12.82 -1.61 5.28
CA ASN A 130 -13.72 -0.51 5.62
C ASN A 130 -14.54 -0.05 4.40
N TRP A 131 -13.97 -0.10 3.21
CA TRP A 131 -14.65 0.29 1.97
C TRP A 131 -15.86 -0.59 1.65
N GLN A 132 -15.89 -1.82 2.13
CA GLN A 132 -17.01 -2.74 1.95
C GLN A 132 -18.19 -2.46 2.89
N ILE A 133 -18.00 -1.61 3.90
CA ILE A 133 -19.07 -1.20 4.82
C ILE A 133 -19.95 -0.19 4.08
N ASP A 134 -21.27 -0.38 4.14
CA ASP A 134 -22.23 0.50 3.47
C ASP A 134 -22.47 1.78 4.27
N ASP A 135 -21.43 2.59 4.39
CA ASP A 135 -21.43 3.87 5.08
C ASP A 135 -20.37 4.78 4.46
N ASN A 136 -20.76 5.89 3.86
CA ASN A 136 -19.86 6.80 3.19
C ASN A 136 -18.89 7.50 4.15
N GLY A 137 -19.27 7.73 5.38
CA GLY A 137 -18.37 8.29 6.41
C GLY A 137 -17.24 7.31 6.75
N VAL A 138 -17.56 6.03 6.90
CA VAL A 138 -16.56 4.97 7.13
C VAL A 138 -15.59 4.86 5.96
N LYS A 139 -16.09 4.85 4.73
CA LYS A 139 -15.24 4.82 3.52
C LYS A 139 -14.35 6.05 3.43
N ASN A 140 -14.93 7.24 3.69
CA ASN A 140 -14.21 8.50 3.67
C ASN A 140 -13.04 8.50 4.64
N ASP A 141 -13.29 8.16 5.89
CA ASP A 141 -12.28 8.18 6.93
C ASP A 141 -11.21 7.11 6.71
N ALA A 142 -11.58 5.93 6.24
CA ALA A 142 -10.63 4.88 5.89
C ALA A 142 -9.69 5.30 4.74
N LEU A 143 -10.23 5.98 3.73
CA LEU A 143 -9.43 6.53 2.64
C LEU A 143 -8.46 7.61 3.14
N ILE A 144 -8.91 8.52 3.98
CA ILE A 144 -8.06 9.55 4.59
C ILE A 144 -6.93 8.91 5.38
N VAL A 145 -7.23 7.97 6.25
CA VAL A 145 -6.21 7.25 7.06
C VAL A 145 -5.18 6.58 6.16
N CYS A 146 -5.61 5.91 5.10
CA CYS A 146 -4.74 5.25 4.14
C CYS A 146 -3.82 6.24 3.41
N ILE A 147 -4.34 7.38 2.97
CA ILE A 147 -3.57 8.41 2.25
C ILE A 147 -2.62 9.16 3.20
N GLU A 148 -3.01 9.43 4.43
CA GLU A 148 -2.09 9.98 5.43
C GLU A 148 -0.95 9.02 5.73
N ALA A 149 -1.23 7.73 5.87
CA ALA A 149 -0.22 6.70 6.02
C ALA A 149 0.70 6.59 4.79
N PHE A 150 0.16 6.81 3.57
CA PHE A 150 0.96 6.92 2.35
C PHE A 150 1.97 8.07 2.46
N GLU A 151 1.53 9.24 2.84
CA GLU A 151 2.40 10.43 2.95
C GLU A 151 3.49 10.23 4.01
N GLN A 152 3.19 9.57 5.12
CA GLN A 152 4.08 9.44 6.27
C GLN A 152 4.95 8.17 6.23
N HIS A 153 4.47 7.07 5.64
CA HIS A 153 5.09 5.75 5.79
C HIS A 153 5.17 4.95 4.49
N TRP A 154 4.06 4.42 3.99
CA TRP A 154 4.13 3.41 2.97
C TRP A 154 4.49 3.92 1.57
N GLY A 155 4.30 5.19 1.31
CA GLY A 155 4.78 5.81 0.06
C GLY A 155 6.29 5.75 -0.06
N GLN A 156 7.01 6.01 1.02
CA GLN A 156 8.47 5.88 1.07
C GLN A 156 8.91 4.42 0.92
N LYS A 157 8.24 3.50 1.58
CA LYS A 157 8.52 2.06 1.45
C LYS A 157 8.32 1.57 0.03
N LEU A 158 7.28 2.04 -0.66
CA LEU A 158 7.04 1.75 -2.07
C LEU A 158 8.21 2.20 -2.95
N LEU A 159 8.66 3.43 -2.78
CA LEU A 159 9.80 3.95 -3.55
C LEU A 159 11.08 3.16 -3.26
N ASN A 160 11.30 2.78 -2.01
CA ASN A 160 12.49 2.06 -1.60
C ASN A 160 12.58 0.67 -2.23
N VAL A 161 11.49 -0.05 -2.41
CA VAL A 161 11.49 -1.40 -3.01
C VAL A 161 11.60 -1.40 -4.54
N LEU A 162 11.23 -0.30 -5.20
CA LEU A 162 11.33 -0.21 -6.66
C LEU A 162 12.78 -0.31 -7.13
N ARG A 163 13.68 0.35 -6.45
CA ARG A 163 15.09 0.40 -6.84
C ARG A 163 15.78 -0.97 -6.82
N PRO A 164 15.71 -1.77 -5.74
CA PRO A 164 16.33 -3.10 -5.73
C PRO A 164 15.64 -4.10 -6.65
N MET A 165 14.35 -3.92 -6.98
CA MET A 165 13.63 -4.79 -7.92
C MET A 165 13.96 -4.48 -9.38
N HIS A 166 14.31 -3.25 -9.69
CA HIS A 166 14.68 -2.87 -11.06
C HIS A 166 16.01 -3.50 -11.45
#